data_a0f9fe410a84c554b2638864af2f5a0d
#
_entry.id   a0f9fe410a84c554b2638864af2f5a0d
#
_cell.length_a   1.000
_cell.length_b   1.000
_cell.length_c   1.000
_cell.angle_alpha   90.00
_cell.angle_beta   90.00
_cell.angle_gamma   90.00
#
_symmetry.space_group_name_H-M   'P 1'
#
loop_
_entity.id
_entity.type
_entity.pdbx_description
1 polymer ?
#
loop_
_entity_poly.entity_id
_entity_poly.type
_entity_poly.pdbx_seq_one_letter_code
_entity_poly.pdbx_strand_id
1 'polypeptide(L)'
;MPESVPESVPESVPDADPRLDESFADAAAAATSLSRDPGNEVKLRLYALYKQATAGDVRGRRPGFIDPVGRAKYDAWSAVSGTAPDDAKRAYVALVAELASGA
;
A
#
# COMPACT_ATOMS: atom_id res chain seq x y z
N MET A 1 -28.66 -26.83 4.65
CA MET A 1 -28.35 -26.24 4.78
C MET A 1 -27.51 -25.80 4.56
N PRO A 2 -27.29 -25.64 4.13
CA PRO A 2 -26.28 -25.38 3.94
C PRO A 2 -25.75 -24.38 4.23
N GLU A 3 -26.01 -24.25 4.43
CA GLU A 3 -25.65 -23.51 4.83
C GLU A 3 -24.78 -23.16 5.41
N SER A 4 -24.79 -23.38 5.62
CA SER A 4 -23.91 -23.09 6.44
C SER A 4 -22.68 -22.79 5.96
N VAL A 5 -22.42 -23.16 5.20
CA VAL A 5 -21.30 -22.98 4.69
C VAL A 5 -20.83 -21.74 4.42
N PRO A 6 -21.42 -21.09 3.86
CA PRO A 6 -20.96 -19.91 3.42
C PRO A 6 -20.62 -18.96 4.41
N GLU A 7 -21.35 -18.99 5.33
CA GLU A 7 -21.20 -18.07 6.29
C GLU A 7 -19.88 -18.01 6.85
N SER A 8 -19.34 -19.06 7.06
CA SER A 8 -18.10 -19.02 7.74
C SER A 8 -17.04 -18.40 6.91
N VAL A 9 -17.11 -18.55 5.68
CA VAL A 9 -16.10 -18.04 4.86
C VAL A 9 -15.94 -16.57 4.94
N PRO A 10 -16.93 -15.84 4.75
CA PRO A 10 -16.82 -14.41 4.76
C PRO A 10 -16.32 -13.86 6.05
N GLU A 11 -16.80 -14.37 7.09
CA GLU A 11 -16.39 -13.78 8.31
C GLU A 11 -15.02 -14.13 8.68
N SER A 12 -14.51 -15.19 8.20
CA SER A 12 -13.17 -15.54 8.56
C SER A 12 -12.17 -14.71 7.80
N VAL A 13 -12.60 -13.94 6.82
CA VAL A 13 -11.69 -13.13 6.07
C VAL A 13 -12.13 -11.70 6.06
N PRO A 14 -12.04 -11.06 7.17
CA PRO A 14 -12.52 -9.69 7.25
C PRO A 14 -11.78 -8.77 6.30
N ASP A 15 -10.60 -9.16 5.88
CA ASP A 15 -9.82 -8.33 5.02
C ASP A 15 -10.22 -8.40 3.56
N ALA A 16 -11.05 -9.33 3.22
CA ALA A 16 -11.44 -9.47 1.82
C ALA A 16 -12.58 -8.50 1.52
N ASP A 17 -12.29 -7.24 1.49
CA ASP A 17 -13.26 -6.21 1.22
C ASP A 17 -13.08 -5.70 -0.19
N PRO A 18 -14.01 -6.01 -1.10
CA PRO A 18 -13.86 -5.55 -2.48
C PRO A 18 -13.84 -4.04 -2.62
N ARG A 19 -14.48 -3.34 -1.70
CA ARG A 19 -14.42 -1.89 -1.74
C ARG A 19 -13.05 -1.37 -1.44
N LEU A 20 -12.32 -2.06 -0.57
CA LEU A 20 -10.95 -1.65 -0.26
C LEU A 20 -10.08 -1.80 -1.49
N ASP A 21 -10.24 -2.89 -2.23
CA ASP A 21 -9.45 -3.10 -3.43
C ASP A 21 -9.76 -2.05 -4.48
N GLU A 22 -11.03 -1.68 -4.62
CA GLU A 22 -11.42 -0.62 -5.53
C GLU A 22 -10.83 0.72 -5.09
N SER A 23 -10.94 1.01 -3.80
CA SER A 23 -10.41 2.26 -3.27
C SER A 23 -8.91 2.33 -3.45
N PHE A 24 -8.24 1.21 -3.26
CA PHE A 24 -6.81 1.15 -3.45
C PHE A 24 -6.42 1.40 -4.91
N ALA A 25 -7.15 0.77 -5.84
CA ALA A 25 -6.88 0.97 -7.26
C ALA A 25 -7.14 2.42 -7.67
N ASP A 26 -8.20 3.01 -7.15
CA ASP A 26 -8.53 4.40 -7.43
C ASP A 26 -7.45 5.32 -6.87
N ALA A 27 -6.97 5.01 -5.68
CA ALA A 27 -5.93 5.81 -5.05
C ALA A 27 -4.62 5.73 -5.85
N ALA A 28 -4.30 4.53 -6.34
CA ALA A 28 -3.09 4.37 -7.14
C ALA A 28 -3.16 5.20 -8.41
N ALA A 29 -4.32 5.25 -9.03
CA ALA A 29 -4.51 6.06 -10.21
C ALA A 29 -4.41 7.56 -9.86
N ALA A 30 -5.04 7.95 -8.76
CA ALA A 30 -5.02 9.35 -8.34
C ALA A 30 -3.62 9.81 -7.98
N ALA A 31 -2.81 8.91 -7.46
CA ALA A 31 -1.44 9.26 -7.06
C ALA A 31 -0.60 9.72 -8.25
N THR A 32 -0.94 9.26 -9.44
CA THR A 32 -0.21 9.67 -10.63
C THR A 32 -0.69 11.00 -11.19
N SER A 33 -1.77 11.53 -10.64
CA SER A 33 -2.39 12.75 -11.14
C SER A 33 -2.45 13.87 -10.10
N LEU A 34 -1.62 13.77 -9.09
CA LEU A 34 -1.61 14.82 -8.07
C LEU A 34 -1.21 16.15 -8.69
N SER A 35 -1.91 17.20 -8.32
CA SER A 35 -1.66 18.52 -8.89
C SER A 35 -0.37 19.13 -8.35
N ARG A 36 0.16 18.57 -7.29
CA ARG A 36 1.32 19.11 -6.63
C ARG A 36 2.27 17.96 -6.29
N ASP A 37 3.56 18.17 -6.49
CA ASP A 37 4.56 17.16 -6.15
C ASP A 37 4.63 17.02 -4.64
N PRO A 38 4.38 15.83 -4.08
CA PRO A 38 4.37 15.67 -2.64
C PRO A 38 5.75 15.59 -2.00
N GLY A 39 6.79 15.58 -2.80
CA GLY A 39 8.14 15.48 -2.27
C GLY A 39 8.63 14.04 -2.21
N ASN A 40 9.94 13.90 -2.14
CA ASN A 40 10.55 12.57 -2.20
C ASN A 40 10.20 11.69 -1.03
N GLU A 41 10.10 12.27 0.15
CA GLU A 41 9.80 11.50 1.34
C GLU A 41 8.42 10.87 1.23
N VAL A 42 7.44 11.64 0.77
CA VAL A 42 6.09 11.15 0.61
C VAL A 42 6.02 10.14 -0.52
N LYS A 43 6.74 10.39 -1.60
CA LYS A 43 6.77 9.44 -2.72
C LYS A 43 7.33 8.09 -2.29
N LEU A 44 8.35 8.10 -1.44
CA LEU A 44 8.91 6.87 -0.92
C LEU A 44 7.91 6.15 -0.02
N ARG A 45 7.15 6.91 0.76
CA ARG A 45 6.15 6.30 1.61
C ARG A 45 5.03 5.67 0.77
N LEU A 46 4.60 6.36 -0.28
CA LEU A 46 3.61 5.80 -1.19
C LEU A 46 4.13 4.52 -1.83
N TYR A 47 5.39 4.54 -2.26
CA TYR A 47 6.01 3.35 -2.84
C TYR A 47 6.00 2.19 -1.84
N ALA A 48 6.41 2.48 -0.61
CA ALA A 48 6.53 1.45 0.42
C ALA A 48 5.17 0.81 0.71
N LEU A 49 4.15 1.63 0.88
CA LEU A 49 2.81 1.12 1.17
C LEU A 49 2.26 0.33 0.00
N TYR A 50 2.51 0.80 -1.21
CA TYR A 50 2.06 0.10 -2.41
C TYR A 50 2.71 -1.28 -2.50
N LYS A 51 4.02 -1.34 -2.27
CA LYS A 51 4.74 -2.62 -2.33
C LYS A 51 4.27 -3.56 -1.22
N GLN A 52 4.08 -3.02 -0.02
CA GLN A 52 3.61 -3.85 1.08
C GLN A 52 2.22 -4.39 0.79
N ALA A 53 1.38 -3.57 0.17
CA ALA A 53 0.01 -3.97 -0.15
C ALA A 53 -0.04 -5.03 -1.25
N THR A 54 0.90 -5.00 -2.19
CA THR A 54 0.84 -5.88 -3.35
C THR A 54 1.82 -7.02 -3.32
N ALA A 55 2.96 -6.86 -2.67
CA ALA A 55 4.00 -7.88 -2.66
C ALA A 55 4.30 -8.41 -1.26
N GLY A 56 3.83 -7.74 -0.22
CA GLY A 56 4.13 -8.16 1.13
C GLY A 56 5.46 -7.62 1.61
N ASP A 57 6.06 -8.29 2.56
CA ASP A 57 7.30 -7.84 3.16
C ASP A 57 8.44 -7.77 2.16
N VAL A 58 9.31 -6.79 2.37
CA VAL A 58 10.48 -6.62 1.52
C VAL A 58 11.33 -7.87 1.62
N ARG A 59 11.92 -8.25 0.51
CA ARG A 59 12.83 -9.37 0.49
C ARG A 59 13.92 -9.09 -0.53
N GLY A 60 14.96 -9.90 -0.47
CA GLY A 60 16.07 -9.73 -1.35
C GLY A 60 17.13 -8.86 -0.72
N ARG A 61 18.17 -8.61 -1.48
CA ARG A 61 19.32 -7.90 -0.98
C ARG A 61 19.11 -6.39 -1.09
N ARG A 62 19.51 -5.68 -0.05
CA ARG A 62 19.47 -4.23 -0.07
C ARG A 62 20.44 -3.71 -1.12
N PRO A 63 19.99 -2.82 -2.02
CA PRO A 63 20.91 -2.26 -3.02
C PRO A 63 22.07 -1.52 -2.37
N GLY A 64 23.19 -1.49 -3.08
CA GLY A 64 24.38 -0.84 -2.55
C GLY A 64 24.31 0.66 -2.73
N PHE A 65 25.36 1.33 -2.23
CA PHE A 65 25.35 2.78 -2.23
C PHE A 65 25.52 3.38 -3.62
N ILE A 66 25.85 2.57 -4.62
CA ILE A 66 25.92 3.09 -5.98
C ILE A 66 24.54 3.16 -6.62
N ASP A 67 23.51 2.69 -5.94
CA ASP A 67 22.14 2.78 -6.41
C ASP A 67 21.33 3.47 -5.31
N PRO A 68 21.50 4.77 -5.13
CA PRO A 68 20.84 5.45 -4.01
C PRO A 68 19.34 5.46 -4.09
N VAL A 69 18.77 5.52 -5.28
CA VAL A 69 17.30 5.50 -5.41
C VAL A 69 16.75 4.12 -5.03
N GLY A 70 17.36 3.06 -5.55
CA GLY A 70 16.94 1.70 -5.20
C GLY A 70 17.09 1.43 -3.73
N ARG A 71 18.16 1.94 -3.14
CA ARG A 71 18.42 1.76 -1.73
C ARG A 71 17.38 2.47 -0.88
N ALA A 72 17.01 3.70 -1.26
CA ALA A 72 16.00 4.46 -0.55
C ALA A 72 14.64 3.76 -0.64
N LYS A 73 14.31 3.22 -1.81
CA LYS A 73 13.06 2.47 -1.98
C LYS A 73 13.05 1.22 -1.12
N TYR A 74 14.15 0.50 -1.11
CA TYR A 74 14.27 -0.71 -0.30
C TYR A 74 14.08 -0.37 1.18
N ASP A 75 14.72 0.69 1.63
CA ASP A 75 14.65 1.08 3.03
C ASP A 75 13.24 1.52 3.42
N ALA A 76 12.57 2.24 2.54
CA ALA A 76 11.20 2.68 2.80
C ALA A 76 10.26 1.47 2.91
N TRP A 77 10.41 0.52 2.00
CA TRP A 77 9.58 -0.69 2.02
C TRP A 77 9.90 -1.52 3.26
N SER A 78 11.18 -1.62 3.60
CA SER A 78 11.61 -2.36 4.78
C SER A 78 11.00 -1.78 6.05
N ALA A 79 10.81 -0.47 6.09
CA ALA A 79 10.27 0.19 7.26
C ALA A 79 8.82 -0.18 7.55
N VAL A 80 8.09 -0.67 6.55
CA VAL A 80 6.70 -1.08 6.74
C VAL A 80 6.53 -2.59 6.80
N SER A 81 7.64 -3.33 6.91
CA SER A 81 7.58 -4.79 7.02
C SER A 81 6.70 -5.19 8.20
N GLY A 82 5.94 -6.24 8.01
CA GLY A 82 5.04 -6.71 9.05
C GLY A 82 3.64 -6.14 8.96
N THR A 83 3.46 -5.10 8.15
CA THR A 83 2.11 -4.53 7.96
C THR A 83 1.31 -5.47 7.08
N ALA A 84 0.10 -5.80 7.52
CA ALA A 84 -0.76 -6.65 6.72
C ALA A 84 -1.11 -5.95 5.41
N PRO A 85 -1.23 -6.69 4.31
CA PRO A 85 -1.51 -6.06 3.03
C PRO A 85 -2.72 -5.14 3.02
N ASP A 86 -3.80 -5.55 3.68
CA ASP A 86 -4.99 -4.71 3.70
C ASP A 86 -4.79 -3.45 4.53
N ASP A 87 -4.01 -3.54 5.59
CA ASP A 87 -3.68 -2.35 6.37
C ASP A 87 -2.82 -1.39 5.55
N ALA A 88 -1.93 -1.94 4.75
CA ALA A 88 -1.12 -1.11 3.86
C ALA A 88 -1.99 -0.43 2.81
N LYS A 89 -3.01 -1.13 2.30
CA LYS A 89 -3.95 -0.54 1.36
C LYS A 89 -4.69 0.63 1.99
N ARG A 90 -5.16 0.43 3.21
CA ARG A 90 -5.89 1.49 3.92
C ARG A 90 -5.01 2.70 4.15
N ALA A 91 -3.77 2.47 4.54
CA ALA A 91 -2.84 3.56 4.78
C ALA A 91 -2.52 4.29 3.48
N TYR A 92 -2.39 3.56 2.39
CA TYR A 92 -2.14 4.14 1.08
C TYR A 92 -3.31 5.03 0.65
N VAL A 93 -4.51 4.51 0.78
CA VAL A 93 -5.71 5.25 0.42
C VAL A 93 -5.82 6.53 1.23
N ALA A 94 -5.57 6.44 2.53
CA ALA A 94 -5.65 7.60 3.41
C ALA A 94 -4.62 8.65 3.03
N LEU A 95 -3.41 8.22 2.72
CA LEU A 95 -2.35 9.15 2.36
C LEU A 95 -2.67 9.86 1.04
N VAL A 96 -3.14 9.12 0.05
CA VAL A 96 -3.50 9.71 -1.23
C VAL A 96 -4.66 10.70 -1.06
N ALA A 97 -5.64 10.34 -0.24
CA ALA A 97 -6.77 11.24 0.00
C ALA A 97 -6.30 12.54 0.64
N GLU A 98 -5.36 12.43 1.55
CA GLU A 98 -4.80 13.61 2.20
C GLU A 98 -4.09 14.50 1.19
N LEU A 99 -3.29 13.89 0.33
CA LEU A 99 -2.56 14.64 -0.68
C LEU A 99 -3.50 15.26 -1.72
N ALA A 100 -4.54 14.54 -2.09
CA ALA A 100 -5.47 15.01 -3.09
C ALA A 100 -6.35 16.14 -2.58
N SER A 101 -6.53 16.24 -1.27
CA SER A 101 -7.36 17.29 -0.71
C SER A 101 -6.64 18.64 -0.72
N GLY A 102 -5.41 18.66 -1.16
CA GLY A 102 -4.70 19.92 -1.28
C GLY A 102 -4.07 20.41 -0.03
N ALA A 103 -4.05 19.59 0.94
CA ALA A 103 -3.50 20.01 2.21
C ALA A 103 -2.00 20.08 2.17
#